data_b865729c76228314ea05364461e3f1b7
#
_entry.id   b865729c76228314ea05364461e3f1b7
#
_cell.length_a   1.000
_cell.length_b   1.000
_cell.length_c   1.000
_cell.angle_alpha   90.00
_cell.angle_beta   90.00
_cell.angle_gamma   90.00
#
_symmetry.space_group_name_H-M   'P 1'
#
loop_
_entity.id
_entity.type
_entity.pdbx_description
1 polymer ?
#
loop_
_entity_poly.entity_id
_entity_poly.type
_entity_poly.pdbx_seq_one_letter_code
_entity_poly.pdbx_strand_id
1 'polypeptide(L)'
;MKALAGDRATPSPAPRQSQTRPHPWYQVGKASWYGGHFQGRKTANGEKFDMHELTCAHRSLPLGSWVRITNVHNHRSVFVRVNDRGPMLDDRIVDLSYAAARAVGISGLGRVKIEVLRPEDPEMAKQLTAQLKMPSPLIATGR
;
A
#
# COMPACT_ATOMS: atom_id res chain seq x y z
N MET A 1 28.56 25.91 24.41
CA MET A 1 28.39 25.58 23.74
C MET A 1 28.08 25.26 23.24
N LYS A 2 28.17 25.36 23.76
CA LYS A 2 27.90 24.87 23.12
C LYS A 2 27.33 24.46 22.50
N ALA A 3 27.34 24.65 23.09
CA ALA A 3 26.94 24.17 22.32
C ALA A 3 26.46 23.87 21.90
N LEU A 4 26.57 24.12 22.28
CA LEU A 4 26.23 23.74 21.62
C LEU A 4 25.84 23.31 20.98
N ALA A 5 25.98 23.57 21.44
CA ALA A 5 25.73 23.09 20.70
C ALA A 5 25.31 22.50 20.15
N GLY A 6 25.43 22.70 20.53
CA GLY A 6 25.23 22.09 19.83
C GLY A 6 24.66 21.62 19.58
N ASP A 7 24.71 21.65 19.76
CA ASP A 7 24.39 21.11 19.29
C ASP A 7 23.78 20.80 18.76
N ARG A 8 23.72 21.05 18.86
CA ARG A 8 23.36 20.60 18.22
C ARG A 8 22.95 19.90 17.61
N ALA A 9 23.06 20.05 17.92
CA ALA A 9 22.84 19.27 17.30
C ALA A 9 22.45 18.49 17.00
N THR A 10 22.46 18.51 17.28
CA THR A 10 22.24 17.65 17.00
C THR A 10 21.75 16.97 16.70
N PRO A 11 21.76 17.03 16.86
CA PRO A 11 21.41 16.17 16.63
C PRO A 11 20.91 15.45 16.47
N SER A 12 20.75 15.41 16.68
CA SER A 12 20.48 14.64 16.58
C SER A 12 20.08 13.99 16.52
N PRO A 13 20.00 14.08 16.76
CA PRO A 13 19.72 13.25 16.77
C PRO A 13 18.98 12.70 16.68
N ALA A 14 18.78 12.59 16.92
CA ALA A 14 18.35 11.91 16.85
C ALA A 14 18.14 11.30 16.90
N PRO A 15 17.88 11.37 16.99
CA PRO A 15 17.70 10.51 16.91
C PRO A 15 17.64 9.58 17.41
N ARG A 16 17.43 9.40 18.05
CA ARG A 16 17.46 8.44 18.61
C ARG A 16 16.24 7.84 19.10
N GLN A 17 15.29 8.31 19.62
CA GLN A 17 14.14 7.63 20.03
C GLN A 17 13.49 6.87 18.92
N SER A 18 13.67 7.30 17.80
CA SER A 18 13.18 6.58 16.65
C SER A 18 13.88 5.25 16.48
N GLN A 19 14.99 5.05 17.15
CA GLN A 19 15.67 3.79 17.04
C GLN A 19 14.92 2.68 17.73
N THR A 20 14.28 3.00 18.84
CA THR A 20 13.51 1.99 19.54
C THR A 20 12.16 1.77 18.89
N ARG A 21 11.71 2.76 18.13
CA ARG A 21 10.38 2.67 17.55
C ARG A 21 10.42 3.33 16.18
N PRO A 22 10.70 2.55 15.14
CA PRO A 22 10.81 3.12 13.80
C PRO A 22 9.50 3.76 13.38
N HIS A 23 9.60 4.84 12.66
CA HIS A 23 8.44 5.49 12.08
C HIS A 23 7.81 4.55 11.06
N PRO A 24 6.51 4.37 11.14
CA PRO A 24 5.85 3.62 10.08
C PRO A 24 5.92 4.43 8.78
N TRP A 25 6.22 3.74 7.70
CA TRP A 25 6.20 4.38 6.40
C TRP A 25 4.77 4.44 5.89
N TYR A 26 4.37 5.62 5.43
CA TYR A 26 3.09 5.73 4.78
C TYR A 26 3.10 6.84 3.75
N GLN A 27 2.12 6.81 2.87
CA GLN A 27 1.94 7.79 1.83
C GLN A 27 0.45 8.02 1.65
N VAL A 28 0.04 9.26 1.44
CA VAL A 28 -1.36 9.60 1.20
C VAL A 28 -1.46 10.30 -0.14
N GLY A 29 -2.41 9.91 -0.95
CA GLY A 29 -2.62 10.52 -2.23
C GLY A 29 -3.71 9.83 -3.02
N LYS A 30 -3.79 10.17 -4.31
CA LYS A 30 -4.82 9.62 -5.18
C LYS A 30 -4.46 8.24 -5.69
N ALA A 31 -5.45 7.37 -5.68
CA ALA A 31 -5.36 6.05 -6.28
C ALA A 31 -6.26 6.01 -7.50
N SER A 32 -5.81 5.32 -8.52
CA SER A 32 -6.65 4.91 -9.63
C SER A 32 -6.64 3.38 -9.68
N TRP A 33 -7.33 2.83 -10.66
CA TRP A 33 -7.27 1.38 -10.85
C TRP A 33 -7.27 1.08 -12.33
N TYR A 34 -6.65 -0.05 -12.68
CA TYR A 34 -6.57 -0.44 -14.07
C TYR A 34 -7.43 -1.68 -14.28
N GLY A 35 -8.05 -1.73 -15.44
CA GLY A 35 -9.13 -2.66 -15.64
C GLY A 35 -8.82 -3.75 -16.63
N GLY A 36 -9.89 -4.23 -17.26
CA GLY A 36 -9.87 -5.45 -18.01
C GLY A 36 -8.93 -5.47 -19.22
N HIS A 37 -8.62 -4.31 -19.80
CA HIS A 37 -7.73 -4.31 -20.97
C HIS A 37 -6.28 -4.63 -20.61
N PHE A 38 -5.95 -4.67 -19.33
CA PHE A 38 -4.64 -5.15 -18.90
C PHE A 38 -4.64 -6.63 -18.53
N GLN A 39 -5.81 -7.26 -18.53
CA GLN A 39 -5.92 -8.64 -18.09
C GLN A 39 -5.00 -9.54 -18.92
N GLY A 40 -4.19 -10.34 -18.24
CA GLY A 40 -3.28 -11.26 -18.86
C GLY A 40 -1.96 -10.68 -19.29
N ARG A 41 -1.77 -9.38 -19.21
CA ARG A 41 -0.50 -8.74 -19.57
C ARG A 41 0.53 -8.97 -18.47
N LYS A 42 1.78 -9.00 -18.86
CA LYS A 42 2.87 -9.26 -17.91
C LYS A 42 3.15 -8.01 -17.09
N THR A 43 3.24 -8.18 -15.79
CA THR A 43 3.58 -7.10 -14.89
C THR A 43 5.09 -7.00 -14.71
N ALA A 44 5.54 -5.99 -13.97
CA ALA A 44 6.96 -5.74 -13.80
C ALA A 44 7.67 -6.90 -13.09
N ASN A 45 6.97 -7.64 -12.23
CA ASN A 45 7.59 -8.77 -11.55
C ASN A 45 7.50 -10.07 -12.35
N GLY A 46 6.99 -10.01 -13.58
CA GLY A 46 6.92 -11.18 -14.45
C GLY A 46 5.63 -11.98 -14.37
N GLU A 47 4.76 -11.65 -13.45
CA GLU A 47 3.46 -12.32 -13.35
C GLU A 47 2.51 -11.82 -14.44
N LYS A 48 1.51 -12.60 -14.75
CA LYS A 48 0.42 -12.11 -15.56
C LYS A 48 -0.54 -11.32 -14.68
N PHE A 49 -0.96 -10.15 -15.15
CA PHE A 49 -1.92 -9.34 -14.41
C PHE A 49 -3.26 -10.05 -14.38
N ASP A 50 -3.83 -10.14 -13.19
CA ASP A 50 -5.19 -10.64 -12.98
C ASP A 50 -5.96 -9.60 -12.19
N MET A 51 -6.95 -8.98 -12.82
CA MET A 51 -7.71 -7.90 -12.20
C MET A 51 -8.50 -8.38 -10.98
N HIS A 52 -8.67 -9.67 -10.82
CA HIS A 52 -9.42 -10.23 -9.70
C HIS A 52 -8.54 -10.57 -8.51
N GLU A 53 -7.24 -10.36 -8.62
CA GLU A 53 -6.33 -10.53 -7.49
C GLU A 53 -6.09 -9.21 -6.79
N LEU A 54 -5.69 -9.27 -5.53
CA LEU A 54 -5.45 -8.08 -4.72
C LEU A 54 -4.01 -7.64 -4.91
N THR A 55 -3.78 -6.83 -5.93
CA THR A 55 -2.45 -6.34 -6.29
C THR A 55 -2.50 -4.87 -6.63
N CYS A 56 -1.32 -4.26 -6.76
CA CYS A 56 -1.22 -2.87 -7.15
C CYS A 56 0.09 -2.59 -7.86
N ALA A 57 0.15 -1.42 -8.52
CA ALA A 57 1.38 -0.88 -9.07
C ALA A 57 1.81 0.30 -8.24
N HIS A 58 3.10 0.37 -7.94
CA HIS A 58 3.71 1.48 -7.21
C HIS A 58 5.05 1.80 -7.84
N ARG A 59 5.42 3.11 -7.80
CA ARG A 59 6.63 3.55 -8.51
C ARG A 59 7.91 2.99 -7.91
N SER A 60 7.98 2.84 -6.59
CA SER A 60 9.27 2.60 -5.95
C SER A 60 9.29 1.49 -4.92
N LEU A 61 8.17 1.11 -4.35
CA LEU A 61 8.19 0.05 -3.33
C LEU A 61 8.67 -1.26 -3.95
N PRO A 62 9.45 -2.05 -3.21
CA PRO A 62 9.96 -3.29 -3.77
C PRO A 62 8.84 -4.20 -4.26
N LEU A 63 9.06 -4.82 -5.42
CA LEU A 63 8.11 -5.80 -5.92
C LEU A 63 7.99 -6.95 -4.93
N GLY A 64 6.77 -7.37 -4.67
CA GLY A 64 6.50 -8.38 -3.65
C GLY A 64 6.13 -7.80 -2.30
N SER A 65 6.26 -6.49 -2.11
CA SER A 65 5.87 -5.86 -0.85
C SER A 65 4.38 -5.99 -0.61
N TRP A 66 4.01 -6.23 0.63
CA TRP A 66 2.61 -6.14 1.05
C TRP A 66 2.35 -4.77 1.63
N VAL A 67 1.27 -4.15 1.20
CA VAL A 67 0.88 -2.83 1.70
C VAL A 67 -0.60 -2.85 2.05
N ARG A 68 -0.96 -2.03 3.05
CA ARG A 68 -2.35 -1.84 3.40
C ARG A 68 -2.83 -0.56 2.75
N ILE A 69 -3.88 -0.67 1.95
CA ILE A 69 -4.53 0.46 1.30
C ILE A 69 -5.77 0.80 2.10
N THR A 70 -5.88 2.03 2.54
CA THR A 70 -7.06 2.50 3.28
C THR A 70 -7.69 3.65 2.51
N ASN A 71 -8.97 3.54 2.22
CA ASN A 71 -9.74 4.63 1.63
C ASN A 71 -10.02 5.65 2.73
N VAL A 72 -9.51 6.88 2.58
CA VAL A 72 -9.61 7.86 3.66
C VAL A 72 -11.04 8.36 3.87
N HIS A 73 -11.93 8.15 2.92
CA HIS A 73 -13.32 8.61 3.05
C HIS A 73 -14.20 7.63 3.81
N ASN A 74 -14.04 6.34 3.58
CA ASN A 74 -14.90 5.35 4.21
C ASN A 74 -14.16 4.45 5.19
N HIS A 75 -12.85 4.61 5.32
CA HIS A 75 -11.98 3.87 6.25
C HIS A 75 -11.89 2.37 5.96
N ARG A 76 -12.35 1.92 4.80
CA ARG A 76 -12.18 0.53 4.40
C ARG A 76 -10.75 0.31 3.98
N SER A 77 -10.22 -0.85 4.32
CA SER A 77 -8.82 -1.16 3.98
C SER A 77 -8.69 -2.59 3.50
N VAL A 78 -7.61 -2.82 2.78
CA VAL A 78 -7.28 -4.14 2.24
C VAL A 78 -5.77 -4.20 2.07
N PHE A 79 -5.19 -5.39 2.29
CA PHE A 79 -3.80 -5.62 1.97
C PHE A 79 -3.69 -6.05 0.51
N VAL A 80 -2.71 -5.47 -0.18
CA VAL A 80 -2.44 -5.82 -1.58
C VAL A 80 -0.94 -6.01 -1.74
N ARG A 81 -0.57 -6.74 -2.79
CA ARG A 81 0.83 -7.01 -3.08
C ARG A 81 1.27 -6.14 -4.25
N VAL A 82 2.42 -5.51 -4.11
CA VAL A 82 3.00 -4.71 -5.19
C VAL A 82 3.60 -5.66 -6.21
N ASN A 83 3.07 -5.67 -7.42
CA ASN A 83 3.60 -6.55 -8.46
C ASN A 83 3.91 -5.81 -9.75
N ASP A 84 3.76 -4.48 -9.77
CA ASP A 84 3.97 -3.72 -11.00
C ASP A 84 4.48 -2.34 -10.69
N ARG A 85 4.92 -1.63 -11.72
CA ARG A 85 5.41 -0.26 -11.63
C ARG A 85 4.41 0.70 -12.26
N GLY A 86 4.28 1.85 -11.64
CA GLY A 86 3.35 2.90 -12.01
C GLY A 86 2.74 3.50 -10.76
N PRO A 87 1.83 4.41 -10.90
CA PRO A 87 1.26 4.96 -12.15
C PRO A 87 2.23 5.87 -12.87
N MET A 88 1.96 6.08 -14.15
CA MET A 88 2.78 6.94 -14.99
C MET A 88 2.38 8.41 -14.86
N LEU A 89 1.19 8.67 -14.36
CA LEU A 89 0.71 10.03 -14.15
C LEU A 89 1.13 10.51 -12.77
N ASP A 90 1.63 11.75 -12.70
CA ASP A 90 2.25 12.28 -11.48
C ASP A 90 1.27 12.55 -10.37
N ASP A 91 0.01 12.77 -10.69
CA ASP A 91 -0.99 13.13 -9.69
C ASP A 91 -1.54 11.92 -8.93
N ARG A 92 -1.00 10.74 -9.18
CA ARG A 92 -1.45 9.50 -8.54
C ARG A 92 -0.29 8.80 -7.90
N ILE A 93 -0.59 8.06 -6.82
CA ILE A 93 0.48 7.37 -6.09
C ILE A 93 0.41 5.86 -6.23
N VAL A 94 -0.72 5.33 -6.66
CA VAL A 94 -0.90 3.89 -6.76
C VAL A 94 -1.97 3.60 -7.79
N ASP A 95 -1.78 2.51 -8.55
CA ASP A 95 -2.82 1.93 -9.40
C ASP A 95 -3.24 0.61 -8.79
N LEU A 96 -4.51 0.50 -8.46
CA LEU A 96 -5.05 -0.69 -7.83
C LEU A 96 -5.59 -1.64 -8.88
N SER A 97 -5.55 -2.94 -8.58
CA SER A 97 -6.32 -3.89 -9.37
C SER A 97 -7.81 -3.61 -9.15
N TYR A 98 -8.63 -4.15 -10.03
CA TYR A 98 -10.08 -4.02 -9.89
C TYR A 98 -10.56 -4.55 -8.54
N ALA A 99 -10.07 -5.73 -8.16
CA ALA A 99 -10.45 -6.33 -6.89
C ALA A 99 -10.09 -5.44 -5.70
N ALA A 100 -8.90 -4.84 -5.74
CA ALA A 100 -8.46 -3.95 -4.67
C ALA A 100 -9.33 -2.70 -4.60
N ALA A 101 -9.63 -2.10 -5.75
CA ALA A 101 -10.48 -0.91 -5.79
C ALA A 101 -11.86 -1.21 -5.23
N ARG A 102 -12.43 -2.36 -5.60
CA ARG A 102 -13.72 -2.76 -5.06
C ARG A 102 -13.67 -2.99 -3.56
N ALA A 103 -12.60 -3.60 -3.10
CA ALA A 103 -12.48 -3.90 -1.67
C ALA A 103 -12.50 -2.65 -0.82
N VAL A 104 -11.95 -1.55 -1.31
CA VAL A 104 -11.93 -0.29 -0.55
C VAL A 104 -12.99 0.70 -1.03
N GLY A 105 -13.82 0.31 -1.99
CA GLY A 105 -14.95 1.15 -2.39
C GLY A 105 -14.59 2.31 -3.29
N ILE A 106 -13.62 2.13 -4.18
CA ILE A 106 -13.22 3.17 -5.14
C ILE A 106 -13.77 2.79 -6.51
N SER A 107 -14.55 3.68 -7.11
CA SER A 107 -15.09 3.43 -8.44
C SER A 107 -14.37 4.21 -9.53
N GLY A 108 -13.72 5.29 -9.19
CA GLY A 108 -12.92 6.10 -10.10
C GLY A 108 -11.62 6.43 -9.44
N LEU A 109 -11.32 7.70 -9.29
CA LEU A 109 -10.18 8.14 -8.49
C LEU A 109 -10.64 8.23 -7.05
N GLY A 110 -9.75 7.89 -6.13
CA GLY A 110 -10.03 7.98 -4.71
C GLY A 110 -8.79 8.33 -3.92
N ARG A 111 -8.97 8.91 -2.76
CA ARG A 111 -7.85 9.25 -1.90
C ARG A 111 -7.60 8.12 -0.92
N VAL A 112 -6.36 7.67 -0.87
CA VAL A 112 -6.00 6.51 -0.06
C VAL A 112 -4.76 6.80 0.76
N LYS A 113 -4.59 6.02 1.82
CA LYS A 113 -3.36 5.94 2.58
C LYS A 113 -2.74 4.58 2.30
N ILE A 114 -1.44 4.58 2.00
CA ILE A 114 -0.67 3.35 1.79
C ILE A 114 0.24 3.17 2.98
N GLU A 115 0.25 1.99 3.58
CA GLU A 115 1.18 1.65 4.66
C GLU A 115 1.85 0.34 4.33
N VAL A 116 3.19 0.30 4.43
CA VAL A 116 3.92 -0.94 4.23
C VAL A 116 3.66 -1.86 5.42
N LEU A 117 3.42 -3.13 5.14
CA LEU A 117 3.23 -4.12 6.19
C LEU A 117 4.45 -4.16 7.10
N ARG A 118 4.20 -4.09 8.38
CA ARG A 118 5.21 -4.25 9.42
C ARG A 118 4.90 -5.52 10.20
N PRO A 119 5.67 -6.59 9.97
CA PRO A 119 5.36 -7.87 10.65
C PRO A 119 5.40 -7.77 12.16
N GLU A 120 6.17 -6.82 12.69
CA GLU A 120 6.26 -6.63 14.13
C GLU A 120 5.03 -5.91 14.71
N ASP A 121 4.15 -5.38 13.85
CA ASP A 121 2.91 -4.75 14.30
C ASP A 121 1.85 -5.83 14.41
N PRO A 122 1.44 -6.20 15.65
CA PRO A 122 0.51 -7.32 15.79
C PRO A 122 -0.85 -7.04 15.16
N GLU A 123 -1.27 -5.79 15.12
CA GLU A 123 -2.57 -5.49 14.56
C GLU A 123 -2.56 -5.67 13.04
N MET A 124 -1.51 -5.19 12.37
CA MET A 124 -1.39 -5.39 10.93
C MET A 124 -1.27 -6.87 10.59
N ALA A 125 -0.43 -7.59 11.33
CA ALA A 125 -0.26 -9.02 11.08
C ALA A 125 -1.58 -9.77 11.25
N LYS A 126 -2.34 -9.41 12.26
CA LYS A 126 -3.63 -10.03 12.51
C LYS A 126 -4.61 -9.77 11.38
N GLN A 127 -4.65 -8.52 10.90
CA GLN A 127 -5.54 -8.16 9.81
C GLN A 127 -5.18 -8.89 8.53
N LEU A 128 -3.90 -8.99 8.21
CA LEU A 128 -3.46 -9.72 7.03
C LEU A 128 -3.81 -11.20 7.15
N THR A 129 -3.56 -11.79 8.28
CA THR A 129 -3.88 -13.19 8.50
C THR A 129 -5.37 -13.43 8.30
N ALA A 130 -6.21 -12.57 8.85
CA ALA A 130 -7.65 -12.70 8.69
C ALA A 130 -8.06 -12.58 7.23
N GLN A 131 -7.46 -11.64 6.50
CA GLN A 131 -7.77 -11.45 5.09
C GLN A 131 -7.39 -12.69 4.28
N LEU A 132 -6.23 -13.27 4.55
CA LEU A 132 -5.76 -14.43 3.79
C LEU A 132 -6.60 -15.67 4.04
N LYS A 133 -7.27 -15.74 5.16
CA LYS A 133 -8.15 -16.87 5.47
C LYS A 133 -9.52 -16.76 4.86
N MET A 134 -9.87 -15.59 4.35
CA MET A 134 -11.18 -15.36 3.78
C MET A 134 -11.15 -15.53 2.28
N PRO A 135 -12.27 -15.88 1.65
CA PRO A 135 -12.34 -15.82 0.20
C PRO A 135 -12.12 -14.42 -0.29
N SER A 136 -11.67 -14.29 -1.53
CA SER A 136 -11.54 -12.97 -2.15
C SER A 136 -12.86 -12.19 -1.98
N PRO A 137 -12.80 -10.89 -1.68
CA PRO A 137 -14.03 -10.10 -1.58
C PRO A 137 -14.92 -10.21 -2.82
N LEU A 138 -14.32 -10.29 -4.01
CA LEU A 138 -15.11 -10.43 -5.21
C LEU A 138 -15.79 -11.79 -5.27
N ILE A 139 -15.13 -12.84 -4.87
CA ILE A 139 -15.73 -14.16 -4.84
C ILE A 139 -16.85 -14.20 -3.81
N ALA A 140 -16.62 -13.60 -2.65
CA ALA A 140 -17.61 -13.60 -1.59
C ALA A 140 -18.89 -12.90 -1.99
N THR A 141 -18.78 -11.86 -2.83
CA THR A 141 -19.94 -11.07 -3.24
C THR A 141 -20.40 -11.37 -4.65
N GLY A 142 -19.66 -12.11 -5.37
CA GLY A 142 -19.91 -12.32 -6.80
C GLY A 142 -20.86 -13.44 -7.10
N ARG A 143 -21.46 -13.96 -6.09
CA ARG A 143 -22.36 -15.05 -6.25
C ARG A 143 -23.63 -14.69 -6.76
#